data_1e6c6e249f3495965e0154aa00570eb8
#
_entry.id   1e6c6e249f3495965e0154aa00570eb8
#
_cell.length_a   1.000
_cell.length_b   1.000
_cell.length_c   1.000
_cell.angle_alpha   90.00
_cell.angle_beta   90.00
_cell.angle_gamma   90.00
#
_symmetry.space_group_name_H-M   'P 1'
#
loop_
_entity.id
_entity.type
_entity.pdbx_description
1 polymer ?
#
loop_
_entity_poly.entity_id
_entity_poly.type
_entity_poly.pdbx_seq_one_letter_code
_entity_poly.pdbx_strand_id
1 'polypeptide(L)'
;MMKELIKEIITDPMKLKIPCRPIGKLQNNALLDEIVMYLTDTYKANQKRCLGLAANQIGYQKRVILVRITQGFVIMINPVIVPSLIHGRITKKENCLSFPGQVFRVKRYKRIKVIYHPYTKEPVLQTHKYTGLAARIGQHEVDHLNGVLR
;
A
#
# COMPACT_ATOMS: atom_id res chain seq x y z
N MET A 1 17.33 -23.70 1.83
CA MET A 1 17.26 -22.24 2.05
C MET A 1 16.27 -21.65 1.06
N MET A 2 15.20 -21.03 1.56
CA MET A 2 14.25 -20.36 0.68
C MET A 2 14.85 -19.05 0.16
N LYS A 3 14.78 -18.85 -1.15
CA LYS A 3 15.23 -17.61 -1.78
C LYS A 3 14.21 -16.50 -1.52
N GLU A 4 14.67 -15.38 -1.01
CA GLU A 4 13.81 -14.21 -0.86
C GLU A 4 13.41 -13.64 -2.22
N LEU A 5 12.14 -13.27 -2.35
CA LEU A 5 11.57 -12.72 -3.58
C LEU A 5 11.53 -11.18 -3.48
N ILE A 6 12.68 -10.57 -3.71
CA ILE A 6 12.84 -9.11 -3.64
C ILE A 6 12.78 -8.51 -5.03
N LYS A 7 11.98 -7.48 -5.21
CA LYS A 7 11.90 -6.70 -6.45
C LYS A 7 12.60 -5.36 -6.29
N GLU A 8 13.13 -4.87 -7.39
CA GLU A 8 13.62 -3.50 -7.48
C GLU A 8 12.45 -2.52 -7.41
N ILE A 9 12.64 -1.42 -6.66
CA ILE A 9 11.62 -0.37 -6.53
C ILE A 9 11.56 0.46 -7.81
N ILE A 10 10.38 0.59 -8.36
CA ILE A 10 10.13 1.43 -9.54
C ILE A 10 10.23 2.91 -9.14
N THR A 11 11.05 3.66 -9.87
CA THR A 11 11.27 5.09 -9.65
C THR A 11 10.81 5.94 -10.83
N ASP A 12 10.41 5.34 -11.93
CA ASP A 12 9.95 6.04 -13.12
C ASP A 12 8.56 6.65 -12.91
N PRO A 13 8.43 8.00 -12.87
CA PRO A 13 7.14 8.64 -12.65
C PRO A 13 6.09 8.28 -13.72
N MET A 14 6.50 8.02 -14.94
CA MET A 14 5.57 7.67 -16.02
C MET A 14 4.87 6.35 -15.76
N LYS A 15 5.58 5.38 -15.16
CA LYS A 15 5.00 4.09 -14.74
C LYS A 15 4.10 4.25 -13.53
N LEU A 16 4.51 5.05 -12.56
CA LEU A 16 3.80 5.25 -11.30
C LEU A 16 2.53 6.08 -11.44
N LYS A 17 2.37 6.84 -12.52
CA LYS A 17 1.16 7.61 -12.82
C LYS A 17 0.02 6.79 -13.39
N ILE A 18 0.27 5.55 -13.78
CA ILE A 18 -0.76 4.68 -14.35
C ILE A 18 -1.65 4.15 -13.22
N PRO A 19 -2.96 4.43 -13.23
CA PRO A 19 -3.86 3.86 -12.23
C PRO A 19 -3.89 2.33 -12.29
N CYS A 20 -3.90 1.70 -11.13
CA CYS A 20 -3.89 0.24 -11.01
C CYS A 20 -5.29 -0.35 -11.18
N ARG A 21 -5.34 -1.56 -11.69
CA ARG A 21 -6.58 -2.32 -11.90
C ARG A 21 -6.88 -3.20 -10.68
N PRO A 22 -8.16 -3.41 -10.35
CA PRO A 22 -8.52 -4.30 -9.25
C PRO A 22 -8.15 -5.76 -9.53
N ILE A 23 -7.99 -6.52 -8.47
CA ILE A 23 -7.91 -7.97 -8.51
C ILE A 23 -9.33 -8.50 -8.67
N GLY A 24 -9.59 -9.28 -9.72
CA GLY A 24 -10.91 -9.84 -9.98
C GLY A 24 -11.17 -11.14 -9.22
N LYS A 25 -10.18 -12.04 -9.18
CA LYS A 25 -10.30 -13.33 -8.52
C LYS A 25 -9.45 -13.35 -7.25
N LEU A 26 -10.10 -13.53 -6.10
CA LEU A 26 -9.44 -13.43 -4.78
C LEU A 26 -8.87 -14.76 -4.28
N GLN A 27 -9.32 -15.88 -4.83
CA GLN A 27 -8.87 -17.22 -4.46
C GLN A 27 -8.31 -17.95 -5.68
N ASN A 28 -7.36 -18.86 -5.44
CA ASN A 28 -6.72 -19.64 -6.52
C ASN A 28 -6.23 -18.75 -7.66
N ASN A 29 -5.56 -17.66 -7.31
CA ASN A 29 -5.02 -16.68 -8.25
C ASN A 29 -3.51 -16.64 -8.11
N ALA A 30 -2.80 -17.29 -9.05
CA ALA A 30 -1.34 -17.39 -9.03
C ALA A 30 -0.67 -16.01 -9.12
N LEU A 31 -1.23 -15.08 -9.88
CA LEU A 31 -0.69 -13.72 -9.99
C LEU A 31 -0.81 -12.97 -8.66
N LEU A 32 -1.95 -13.08 -7.98
CA LEU A 32 -2.12 -12.47 -6.65
C LEU A 32 -1.14 -13.05 -5.64
N ASP A 33 -0.96 -14.37 -5.63
CA ASP A 33 0.01 -15.04 -4.76
C ASP A 33 1.42 -14.52 -5.03
N GLU A 34 1.80 -14.37 -6.28
CA GLU A 34 3.10 -13.83 -6.70
C GLU A 34 3.27 -12.39 -6.20
N ILE A 35 2.27 -11.53 -6.41
CA ILE A 35 2.30 -10.14 -5.96
C ILE A 35 2.51 -10.05 -4.44
N VAL A 36 1.75 -10.83 -3.69
CA VAL A 36 1.83 -10.81 -2.22
C VAL A 36 3.21 -11.27 -1.74
N MET A 37 3.77 -12.32 -2.34
CA MET A 37 5.10 -12.81 -1.98
C MET A 37 6.18 -11.76 -2.23
N TYR A 38 6.22 -11.18 -3.43
CA TYR A 38 7.19 -10.14 -3.77
C TYR A 38 7.00 -8.87 -2.95
N LEU A 39 5.76 -8.48 -2.74
CA LEU A 39 5.43 -7.29 -1.94
C LEU A 39 5.92 -7.44 -0.50
N THR A 40 5.66 -8.60 0.10
CA THR A 40 6.06 -8.91 1.48
C THR A 40 7.58 -8.96 1.62
N ASP A 41 8.28 -9.70 0.74
CA ASP A 41 9.72 -9.84 0.85
C ASP A 41 10.46 -8.53 0.53
N THR A 42 9.96 -7.77 -0.45
CA THR A 42 10.53 -6.45 -0.77
C THR A 42 10.32 -5.47 0.39
N TYR A 43 9.14 -5.47 1.02
CA TYR A 43 8.89 -4.67 2.21
C TYR A 43 9.86 -5.04 3.34
N LYS A 44 9.99 -6.33 3.65
CA LYS A 44 10.88 -6.80 4.72
C LYS A 44 12.34 -6.40 4.49
N ALA A 45 12.81 -6.45 3.24
CA ALA A 45 14.15 -6.02 2.88
C ALA A 45 14.37 -4.50 3.07
N ASN A 46 13.31 -3.70 3.07
CA ASN A 46 13.34 -2.25 3.14
C ASN A 46 12.67 -1.68 4.40
N GLN A 47 12.29 -2.51 5.36
CA GLN A 47 11.42 -2.10 6.47
C GLN A 47 12.01 -1.01 7.39
N LYS A 48 13.32 -0.80 7.37
CA LYS A 48 13.96 0.31 8.11
C LYS A 48 13.67 1.68 7.49
N ARG A 49 13.31 1.71 6.19
CA ARG A 49 13.07 2.92 5.41
C ARG A 49 11.67 2.99 4.81
N CYS A 50 10.85 1.98 5.07
CA CYS A 50 9.57 1.79 4.40
C CYS A 50 8.50 1.43 5.41
N LEU A 51 7.40 2.18 5.42
CA LEU A 51 6.26 1.95 6.32
C LEU A 51 5.10 1.27 5.60
N GLY A 52 5.15 1.22 4.28
CA GLY A 52 4.17 0.58 3.44
C GLY A 52 4.69 0.45 2.02
N LEU A 53 4.00 -0.30 1.20
CA LEU A 53 4.40 -0.54 -0.19
C LEU A 53 3.18 -0.86 -1.05
N ALA A 54 3.14 -0.31 -2.25
CA ALA A 54 2.09 -0.58 -3.22
C ALA A 54 2.60 -1.47 -4.35
N ALA A 55 1.74 -2.29 -4.91
CA ALA A 55 2.11 -3.26 -5.95
C ALA A 55 2.75 -2.62 -7.18
N ASN A 56 2.32 -1.42 -7.58
CA ASN A 56 2.91 -0.74 -8.73
C ASN A 56 4.34 -0.25 -8.49
N GLN A 57 4.74 -0.08 -7.23
CA GLN A 57 6.14 0.25 -6.89
C GLN A 57 7.09 -0.93 -7.13
N ILE A 58 6.59 -2.13 -7.30
CA ILE A 58 7.37 -3.32 -7.64
C ILE A 58 6.99 -3.91 -9.01
N GLY A 59 6.29 -3.14 -9.84
CA GLY A 59 6.03 -3.48 -11.23
C GLY A 59 4.72 -4.19 -11.54
N TYR A 60 3.78 -4.23 -10.59
CA TYR A 60 2.45 -4.83 -10.80
C TYR A 60 1.36 -3.77 -10.79
N GLN A 61 0.66 -3.62 -11.90
CA GLN A 61 -0.42 -2.62 -12.06
C GLN A 61 -1.73 -3.14 -11.47
N LYS A 62 -1.70 -3.56 -10.20
CA LYS A 62 -2.82 -4.16 -9.48
C LYS A 62 -3.03 -3.50 -8.12
N ARG A 63 -4.29 -3.44 -7.69
CA ARG A 63 -4.68 -2.77 -6.46
C ARG A 63 -4.43 -3.67 -5.24
N VAL A 64 -3.15 -3.77 -4.87
CA VAL A 64 -2.70 -4.47 -3.67
C VAL A 64 -1.70 -3.57 -2.95
N ILE A 65 -1.88 -3.40 -1.65
CA ILE A 65 -0.94 -2.64 -0.81
C ILE A 65 -0.58 -3.42 0.45
N LEU A 66 0.56 -3.05 1.02
CA LEU A 66 1.02 -3.50 2.33
C LEU A 66 1.15 -2.27 3.22
N VAL A 67 0.57 -2.33 4.41
CA VAL A 67 0.59 -1.24 5.39
C VAL A 67 1.14 -1.75 6.71
N ARG A 68 2.15 -1.07 7.25
CA ARG A 68 2.66 -1.37 8.60
C ARG A 68 1.62 -0.95 9.64
N ILE A 69 1.38 -1.84 10.59
CA ILE A 69 0.55 -1.59 11.76
C ILE A 69 1.35 -1.90 13.02
N THR A 70 0.78 -1.65 14.21
CA THR A 70 1.48 -1.85 15.48
C THR A 70 1.98 -3.29 15.65
N GLN A 71 1.24 -4.28 15.19
CA GLN A 71 1.55 -5.71 15.36
C GLN A 71 2.17 -6.36 14.11
N GLY A 72 2.78 -5.59 13.21
CA GLY A 72 3.37 -6.12 11.99
C GLY A 72 2.91 -5.37 10.76
N PHE A 73 2.29 -6.06 9.81
CA PHE A 73 1.74 -5.44 8.61
C PHE A 73 0.45 -6.15 8.16
N VAL A 74 -0.30 -5.47 7.32
CA VAL A 74 -1.51 -6.02 6.71
C VAL A 74 -1.44 -5.87 5.19
N ILE A 75 -1.84 -6.93 4.48
CA ILE A 75 -2.04 -6.90 3.03
C ILE A 75 -3.50 -6.54 2.76
N MET A 76 -3.72 -5.52 1.94
CA MET A 76 -5.06 -5.07 1.56
C MET A 76 -5.24 -5.20 0.05
N ILE A 77 -6.24 -5.97 -0.35
CA ILE A 77 -6.59 -6.19 -1.76
C ILE A 77 -7.80 -5.34 -2.10
N ASN A 78 -7.72 -4.60 -3.20
CA ASN A 78 -8.75 -3.67 -3.65
C ASN A 78 -9.20 -2.69 -2.57
N PRO A 79 -8.27 -1.99 -1.90
CA PRO A 79 -8.62 -1.12 -0.79
C PRO A 79 -9.41 0.10 -1.26
N VAL A 80 -10.41 0.47 -0.47
CA VAL A 80 -11.19 1.71 -0.64
C VAL A 80 -11.11 2.50 0.65
N ILE A 81 -10.71 3.76 0.57
CA ILE A 81 -10.59 4.64 1.73
C ILE A 81 -11.85 5.49 1.86
N VAL A 82 -12.42 5.49 3.06
CA VAL A 82 -13.51 6.38 3.45
C VAL A 82 -12.97 7.29 4.56
N PRO A 83 -12.69 8.56 4.24
CA PRO A 83 -12.12 9.47 5.24
C PRO A 83 -13.18 9.93 6.25
N SER A 84 -12.76 10.17 7.48
CA SER A 84 -13.58 10.83 8.48
C SER A 84 -13.46 12.34 8.32
N LEU A 85 -14.53 12.99 7.87
CA LEU A 85 -14.52 14.43 7.62
C LEU A 85 -14.58 15.27 8.91
N ILE A 86 -15.09 14.70 10.01
CA ILE A 86 -15.25 15.40 11.28
C ILE A 86 -13.98 15.47 12.11
N HIS A 87 -12.98 14.62 11.84
CA HIS A 87 -11.73 14.58 12.60
C HIS A 87 -10.61 15.41 11.97
N GLY A 88 -10.87 16.01 10.80
CA GLY A 88 -9.94 16.91 10.13
C GLY A 88 -8.77 16.21 9.48
N ARG A 89 -7.82 17.05 9.04
CA ARG A 89 -6.60 16.64 8.34
C ARG A 89 -5.38 17.17 9.05
N ILE A 90 -4.23 16.58 8.77
CA ILE A 90 -2.94 17.00 9.29
C ILE A 90 -1.91 16.98 8.17
N THR A 91 -1.02 17.98 8.16
CA THR A 91 0.10 18.04 7.23
C THR A 91 1.34 17.49 7.90
N LYS A 92 1.93 16.50 7.28
CA LYS A 92 3.18 15.86 7.75
C LYS A 92 4.15 15.68 6.60
N LYS A 93 5.42 15.57 6.93
CA LYS A 93 6.46 15.19 5.98
C LYS A 93 6.41 13.69 5.73
N GLU A 94 6.51 13.29 4.46
CA GLU A 94 6.51 11.89 4.04
C GLU A 94 7.66 11.62 3.09
N ASN A 95 8.21 10.41 3.21
CA ASN A 95 9.22 9.88 2.30
C ASN A 95 8.60 8.72 1.51
N CYS A 96 9.17 8.42 0.36
CA CYS A 96 8.75 7.30 -0.45
C CYS A 96 9.96 6.63 -1.09
N LEU A 97 10.00 5.30 -1.10
CA LEU A 97 11.09 4.54 -1.72
C LEU A 97 11.22 4.83 -3.22
N SER A 98 10.12 5.16 -3.90
CA SER A 98 10.12 5.50 -5.32
C SER A 98 10.72 6.88 -5.60
N PHE A 99 10.88 7.72 -4.60
CA PHE A 99 11.45 9.06 -4.71
C PHE A 99 12.55 9.26 -3.66
N PRO A 100 13.69 8.54 -3.78
CA PRO A 100 14.75 8.61 -2.79
C PRO A 100 15.33 10.03 -2.66
N GLY A 101 15.56 10.45 -1.43
CA GLY A 101 16.09 11.78 -1.14
C GLY A 101 15.08 12.91 -1.21
N GLN A 102 13.83 12.65 -1.57
CA GLN A 102 12.77 13.65 -1.62
C GLN A 102 11.87 13.56 -0.38
N VAL A 103 11.46 14.73 0.12
CA VAL A 103 10.53 14.85 1.24
C VAL A 103 9.33 15.64 0.78
N PHE A 104 8.14 15.06 0.97
CA PHE A 104 6.89 15.68 0.58
C PHE A 104 6.13 16.16 1.81
N ARG A 105 5.56 17.35 1.75
CA ARG A 105 4.61 17.79 2.76
C ARG A 105 3.22 17.48 2.25
N VAL A 106 2.53 16.54 2.91
CA VAL A 106 1.26 16.04 2.44
C VAL A 106 0.19 16.22 3.51
N LYS A 107 -0.97 16.68 3.10
CA LYS A 107 -2.16 16.83 3.94
C LYS A 107 -2.98 15.55 3.88
N ARG A 108 -3.12 14.89 5.02
CA ARG A 108 -3.82 13.60 5.14
C ARG A 108 -4.96 13.71 6.14
N TYR A 109 -6.00 12.91 5.95
CA TYR A 109 -7.04 12.74 6.96
C TYR A 109 -6.46 12.06 8.20
N LYS A 110 -6.84 12.55 9.38
CA LYS A 110 -6.37 11.98 10.65
C LYS A 110 -6.96 10.61 10.92
N ARG A 111 -8.17 10.34 10.47
CA ARG A 111 -8.88 9.07 10.65
C ARG A 111 -9.52 8.64 9.35
N ILE A 112 -9.41 7.34 9.06
CA ILE A 112 -10.00 6.74 7.88
C ILE A 112 -10.62 5.39 8.24
N LYS A 113 -11.55 4.94 7.40
CA LYS A 113 -11.93 3.53 7.31
C LYS A 113 -11.33 3.00 6.02
N VAL A 114 -10.84 1.78 6.03
CA VAL A 114 -10.42 1.09 4.82
C VAL A 114 -11.31 -0.14 4.65
N ILE A 115 -11.92 -0.24 3.49
CA ILE A 115 -12.73 -1.39 3.09
C ILE A 115 -11.88 -2.18 2.10
N TYR A 116 -11.59 -3.45 2.41
CA TYR A 116 -10.66 -4.25 1.61
C TYR A 116 -10.90 -5.74 1.79
N HIS A 117 -10.35 -6.54 0.88
CA HIS A 117 -10.29 -7.99 1.04
C HIS A 117 -8.92 -8.37 1.61
N PRO A 118 -8.87 -9.16 2.71
CA PRO A 118 -7.61 -9.64 3.25
C PRO A 118 -7.05 -10.77 2.37
N TYR A 119 -5.73 -10.98 2.45
CA TYR A 119 -5.09 -12.11 1.81
C TYR A 119 -5.16 -13.34 2.73
N THR A 120 -6.27 -14.06 2.66
CA THR A 120 -6.58 -15.24 3.47
C THR A 120 -7.29 -16.29 2.63
N LYS A 121 -7.49 -17.48 3.19
CA LYS A 121 -8.26 -18.55 2.53
C LYS A 121 -9.72 -18.16 2.30
N GLU A 122 -10.27 -17.33 3.19
CA GLU A 122 -11.62 -16.79 3.09
C GLU A 122 -11.54 -15.26 3.01
N PRO A 123 -11.36 -14.69 1.80
CA PRO A 123 -11.13 -13.26 1.63
C PRO A 123 -12.42 -12.45 1.73
N VAL A 124 -13.09 -12.52 2.87
CA VAL A 124 -14.33 -11.77 3.13
C VAL A 124 -14.02 -10.29 3.28
N LEU A 125 -14.84 -9.44 2.66
CA LEU A 125 -14.69 -7.99 2.73
C LEU A 125 -14.70 -7.52 4.18
N GLN A 126 -13.69 -6.73 4.55
CA GLN A 126 -13.50 -6.20 5.90
C GLN A 126 -13.47 -4.68 5.87
N THR A 127 -13.87 -4.08 7.00
CA THR A 127 -13.77 -2.64 7.22
C THR A 127 -13.01 -2.42 8.52
N HIS A 128 -11.88 -1.71 8.44
CA HIS A 128 -11.10 -1.35 9.62
C HIS A 128 -10.90 0.15 9.70
N LYS A 129 -10.92 0.66 10.93
CA LYS A 129 -10.63 2.06 11.22
C LYS A 129 -9.15 2.22 11.54
N TYR A 130 -8.53 3.25 10.99
CA TYR A 130 -7.13 3.59 11.26
C TYR A 130 -7.01 5.06 11.64
N THR A 131 -6.07 5.34 12.53
CA THR A 131 -5.72 6.68 12.98
C THR A 131 -4.21 6.85 12.93
N GLY A 132 -3.72 8.08 13.07
CA GLY A 132 -2.29 8.35 13.19
C GLY A 132 -1.47 7.86 12.01
N LEU A 133 -0.35 7.20 12.30
CA LEU A 133 0.60 6.77 11.28
C LEU A 133 -0.01 5.76 10.29
N ALA A 134 -0.73 4.76 10.78
CA ALA A 134 -1.36 3.75 9.92
C ALA A 134 -2.36 4.39 8.94
N ALA A 135 -3.13 5.39 9.39
CA ALA A 135 -4.04 6.13 8.51
C ALA A 135 -3.29 6.88 7.41
N ARG A 136 -2.17 7.51 7.75
CA ARG A 136 -1.35 8.24 6.77
C ARG A 136 -0.70 7.30 5.76
N ILE A 137 -0.16 6.18 6.22
CA ILE A 137 0.45 5.15 5.35
C ILE A 137 -0.60 4.61 4.37
N GLY A 138 -1.78 4.22 4.86
CA GLY A 138 -2.85 3.70 4.01
C GLY A 138 -3.23 4.67 2.90
N GLN A 139 -3.39 5.95 3.21
CA GLN A 139 -3.69 6.98 2.21
C GLN A 139 -2.55 7.14 1.19
N HIS A 140 -1.30 7.11 1.66
CA HIS A 140 -0.12 7.20 0.80
C HIS A 140 -0.08 6.04 -0.20
N GLU A 141 -0.27 4.80 0.26
CA GLU A 141 -0.22 3.63 -0.60
C GLU A 141 -1.40 3.58 -1.58
N VAL A 142 -2.60 3.99 -1.17
CA VAL A 142 -3.74 4.10 -2.09
C VAL A 142 -3.52 5.20 -3.13
N ASP A 143 -2.86 6.30 -2.77
CA ASP A 143 -2.45 7.31 -3.77
C ASP A 143 -1.60 6.69 -4.87
N HIS A 144 -0.64 5.80 -4.53
CA HIS A 144 0.13 5.06 -5.54
C HIS A 144 -0.77 4.25 -6.47
N LEU A 145 -1.77 3.56 -5.94
CA LEU A 145 -2.69 2.77 -6.74
C LEU A 145 -3.53 3.63 -7.69
N ASN A 146 -3.77 4.89 -7.33
CA ASN A 146 -4.52 5.84 -8.14
C ASN A 146 -3.63 6.65 -9.09
N GLY A 147 -2.34 6.38 -9.11
CA GLY A 147 -1.38 7.12 -9.93
C GLY A 147 -1.09 8.54 -9.43
N VAL A 148 -1.36 8.81 -8.17
CA VAL A 148 -1.11 10.10 -7.53
C VAL A 148 0.29 10.10 -6.92
N LEU A 149 1.15 11.03 -7.36
CA LEU A 149 2.52 11.17 -6.90
C LEU A 149 2.65 12.40 -6.01
N ARG A 150 3.00 12.20 -4.74
CA ARG A 150 3.26 13.27 -3.76
C ARG A 150 3.96 12.74 -2.50
#